data_9dce90b16de71de5ea4f3b456acf404a
#
_entry.id   9dce90b16de71de5ea4f3b456acf404a
#
_cell.length_a   1.000
_cell.length_b   1.000
_cell.length_c   1.000
_cell.angle_alpha   90.00
_cell.angle_beta   90.00
_cell.angle_gamma   90.00
#
_symmetry.space_group_name_H-M   'P 1'
#
loop_
_entity.id
_entity.type
_entity.pdbx_description
1 polymer ?
#
loop_
_entity_poly.entity_id
_entity_poly.type
_entity_poly.pdbx_seq_one_letter_code
_entity_poly.pdbx_strand_id
1 'polypeptide(L)'
;MTSAQPAVAPLVVIESTTDSSGPISSGVQVIRLNYPAKRNALSLELRAELITAVEAAMADPGIRAIVLTGTGGAFCAGGDISSMQNVAGIAGRQRLGNLHRLVRLLVAGPKPVIAAVEGYAYGAGMSLALLCDQVVAAADAKFCCSFGKVGLMPDMAALWTVPQRVNAGWVKRLLMLAEEIDGETAGRIGLADQVTAPGEALPAALVLAAKFAALAPLPVGFIKATLARGPQPLETLLAQEADGQALLFNSADFAEGRDAFLAKRKPVFSGH
;
A
#
# COMPACT_ATOMS: atom_id res chain seq x y z
N MET A 1 37.69 -19.29 -19.26
CA MET A 1 36.29 -18.95 -19.64
C MET A 1 35.47 -18.89 -18.37
N THR A 2 35.35 -17.73 -17.81
CA THR A 2 34.50 -17.46 -16.62
C THR A 2 33.05 -17.43 -17.09
N SER A 3 32.29 -18.48 -16.76
CA SER A 3 30.84 -18.50 -16.98
C SER A 3 30.24 -17.42 -16.10
N ALA A 4 29.74 -16.34 -16.72
CA ALA A 4 28.91 -15.36 -16.00
C ALA A 4 27.69 -16.11 -15.44
N GLN A 5 27.55 -16.15 -14.12
CA GLN A 5 26.32 -16.60 -13.50
C GLN A 5 25.16 -15.71 -14.03
N PRO A 6 24.03 -16.30 -14.44
CA PRO A 6 22.88 -15.50 -14.86
C PRO A 6 22.50 -14.58 -13.70
N ALA A 7 22.35 -13.29 -14.00
CA ALA A 7 21.89 -12.31 -13.02
C ALA A 7 20.54 -12.76 -12.46
N VAL A 8 20.45 -12.90 -11.14
CA VAL A 8 19.20 -13.23 -10.46
C VAL A 8 18.23 -12.07 -10.71
N ALA A 9 17.05 -12.37 -11.24
CA ALA A 9 16.03 -11.34 -11.48
C ALA A 9 15.66 -10.65 -10.16
N PRO A 10 15.46 -9.33 -10.14
CA PRO A 10 15.09 -8.60 -8.93
C PRO A 10 13.75 -9.12 -8.39
N LEU A 11 13.65 -9.21 -7.06
CA LEU A 11 12.42 -9.65 -6.38
C LEU A 11 11.38 -8.53 -6.30
N VAL A 12 11.79 -7.29 -6.57
CA VAL A 12 10.91 -6.13 -6.72
C VAL A 12 11.22 -5.44 -8.05
N VAL A 13 10.19 -5.23 -8.85
CA VAL A 13 10.29 -4.51 -10.13
C VAL A 13 9.61 -3.15 -9.98
N ILE A 14 10.28 -2.11 -10.43
CA ILE A 14 9.80 -0.74 -10.37
C ILE A 14 9.49 -0.26 -11.79
N GLU A 15 8.28 0.24 -12.00
CA GLU A 15 7.85 0.83 -13.25
C GLU A 15 7.39 2.26 -12.99
N SER A 16 7.91 3.19 -13.74
CA SER A 16 7.47 4.59 -13.74
C SER A 16 7.56 5.12 -15.16
N THR A 17 6.69 6.03 -15.53
CA THR A 17 6.82 6.76 -16.76
C THR A 17 7.16 8.20 -16.47
N THR A 18 8.17 8.70 -17.16
CA THR A 18 8.54 10.12 -17.18
C THR A 18 7.82 10.87 -18.32
N ASP A 19 7.18 10.15 -19.23
CA ASP A 19 6.43 10.71 -20.35
C ASP A 19 4.98 10.20 -20.37
N SER A 20 4.11 10.97 -21.02
CA SER A 20 2.67 10.71 -21.12
C SER A 20 2.29 9.65 -22.16
N SER A 21 3.24 8.90 -22.69
CA SER A 21 3.01 7.94 -23.79
C SER A 21 2.69 6.52 -23.35
N GLY A 22 2.81 6.21 -22.02
CA GLY A 22 2.54 4.90 -21.46
C GLY A 22 1.25 4.85 -20.62
N PRO A 23 0.84 3.64 -20.17
CA PRO A 23 -0.34 3.44 -19.34
C PRO A 23 -0.20 4.01 -17.91
N ILE A 24 1.02 4.34 -17.48
CA ILE A 24 1.30 4.89 -16.15
C ILE A 24 1.37 6.42 -16.27
N SER A 25 0.52 7.13 -15.55
CA SER A 25 0.51 8.60 -15.53
C SER A 25 1.78 9.16 -14.87
N SER A 26 2.19 10.35 -15.31
CA SER A 26 3.29 11.08 -14.67
C SER A 26 3.06 11.25 -13.15
N GLY A 27 4.10 11.03 -12.37
CA GLY A 27 4.04 11.07 -10.91
C GLY A 27 3.49 9.79 -10.25
N VAL A 28 3.16 8.75 -11.01
CA VAL A 28 2.76 7.44 -10.48
C VAL A 28 3.91 6.46 -10.63
N GLN A 29 4.20 5.71 -9.57
CA GLN A 29 5.15 4.61 -9.60
C GLN A 29 4.44 3.30 -9.27
N VAL A 30 4.71 2.25 -10.06
CA VAL A 30 4.27 0.89 -9.77
C VAL A 30 5.43 0.11 -9.13
N ILE A 31 5.17 -0.49 -7.98
CA ILE A 31 6.08 -1.41 -7.29
C ILE A 31 5.47 -2.80 -7.37
N ARG A 32 6.16 -3.73 -8.05
CA ARG A 32 5.68 -5.11 -8.21
C ARG A 32 6.51 -6.06 -7.36
N LEU A 33 5.82 -6.87 -6.57
CA LEU A 33 6.40 -8.07 -5.98
C LEU A 33 6.67 -9.06 -7.11
N ASN A 34 7.92 -9.52 -7.25
CA ASN A 34 8.33 -10.33 -8.39
C ASN A 34 8.97 -11.66 -7.95
N TYR A 35 8.18 -12.48 -7.30
CA TYR A 35 8.56 -13.86 -6.94
C TYR A 35 7.44 -14.83 -7.30
N PRO A 36 7.06 -14.92 -8.60
CA PRO A 36 5.88 -15.68 -9.03
C PRO A 36 5.96 -17.17 -8.69
N ALA A 37 7.17 -17.76 -8.67
CA ALA A 37 7.40 -19.17 -8.30
C ALA A 37 6.88 -19.50 -6.89
N LYS A 38 6.82 -18.54 -5.98
CA LYS A 38 6.24 -18.65 -4.64
C LYS A 38 5.01 -17.73 -4.44
N ARG A 39 4.32 -17.36 -5.50
CA ARG A 39 3.16 -16.44 -5.46
C ARG A 39 3.47 -15.17 -4.66
N ASN A 40 4.64 -14.62 -4.86
CA ASN A 40 5.14 -13.40 -4.22
C ASN A 40 5.18 -13.49 -2.68
N ALA A 41 5.50 -14.67 -2.13
CA ALA A 41 5.70 -14.83 -0.69
C ALA A 41 6.86 -13.94 -0.20
N LEU A 42 6.63 -13.26 0.93
CA LEU A 42 7.56 -12.30 1.52
C LEU A 42 8.75 -13.01 2.17
N SER A 43 9.75 -13.40 1.35
CA SER A 43 11.07 -13.82 1.85
C SER A 43 11.79 -12.65 2.53
N LEU A 44 12.91 -12.91 3.23
CA LEU A 44 13.69 -11.84 3.87
C LEU A 44 14.25 -10.87 2.84
N GLU A 45 14.72 -11.40 1.70
CA GLU A 45 15.28 -10.64 0.59
C GLU A 45 14.21 -9.77 -0.08
N LEU A 46 13.03 -10.35 -0.40
CA LEU A 46 11.93 -9.60 -1.00
C LEU A 46 11.46 -8.47 -0.08
N ARG A 47 11.40 -8.70 1.25
CA ARG A 47 11.06 -7.66 2.22
C ARG A 47 12.07 -6.51 2.22
N ALA A 48 13.37 -6.83 2.15
CA ALA A 48 14.43 -5.83 2.12
C ALA A 48 14.35 -4.97 0.85
N GLU A 49 14.20 -5.61 -0.32
CA GLU A 49 14.03 -4.91 -1.60
C GLU A 49 12.75 -4.05 -1.60
N LEU A 50 11.62 -4.57 -1.08
CA LEU A 50 10.37 -3.83 -1.00
C LEU A 50 10.49 -2.59 -0.10
N ILE A 51 11.12 -2.71 1.07
CA ILE A 51 11.36 -1.56 1.96
C ILE A 51 12.18 -0.51 1.24
N THR A 52 13.27 -0.90 0.59
CA THR A 52 14.14 0.00 -0.17
C THR A 52 13.39 0.71 -1.30
N ALA A 53 12.57 -0.04 -2.07
CA ALA A 53 11.77 0.51 -3.16
C ALA A 53 10.73 1.53 -2.65
N VAL A 54 10.01 1.19 -1.58
CA VAL A 54 9.01 2.10 -0.98
C VAL A 54 9.68 3.35 -0.40
N GLU A 55 10.83 3.22 0.27
CA GLU A 55 11.57 4.38 0.79
C GLU A 55 12.04 5.31 -0.31
N ALA A 56 12.60 4.76 -1.38
CA ALA A 56 13.02 5.54 -2.54
C ALA A 56 11.82 6.28 -3.16
N ALA A 57 10.69 5.58 -3.35
CA ALA A 57 9.47 6.19 -3.88
C ALA A 57 8.92 7.29 -2.97
N MET A 58 8.96 7.10 -1.63
CA MET A 58 8.52 8.13 -0.67
C MET A 58 9.44 9.36 -0.67
N ALA A 59 10.74 9.19 -0.95
CA ALA A 59 11.72 10.27 -0.98
C ALA A 59 11.77 11.02 -2.32
N ASP A 60 11.41 10.40 -3.43
CA ASP A 60 11.51 10.99 -4.77
C ASP A 60 10.44 12.06 -5.01
N PRO A 61 10.78 13.37 -5.16
CA PRO A 61 9.79 14.43 -5.38
C PRO A 61 9.01 14.28 -6.70
N GLY A 62 9.52 13.54 -7.66
CA GLY A 62 8.83 13.24 -8.92
C GLY A 62 7.67 12.25 -8.76
N ILE A 63 7.64 11.46 -7.67
CA ILE A 63 6.58 10.50 -7.41
C ILE A 63 5.53 11.12 -6.47
N ARG A 64 4.26 11.02 -6.85
CA ARG A 64 3.09 11.57 -6.15
C ARG A 64 2.14 10.51 -5.61
N ALA A 65 2.10 9.32 -6.24
CA ALA A 65 1.31 8.18 -5.82
C ALA A 65 2.02 6.87 -6.15
N ILE A 66 1.78 5.84 -5.38
CA ILE A 66 2.39 4.51 -5.53
C ILE A 66 1.29 3.48 -5.75
N VAL A 67 1.47 2.57 -6.71
CA VAL A 67 0.64 1.38 -6.86
C VAL A 67 1.48 0.16 -6.49
N LEU A 68 1.01 -0.63 -5.54
CA LEU A 68 1.63 -1.89 -5.13
C LEU A 68 0.84 -3.07 -5.71
N THR A 69 1.53 -3.97 -6.40
CA THR A 69 0.91 -5.17 -6.99
C THR A 69 1.88 -6.35 -7.00
N GLY A 70 1.45 -7.50 -7.52
CA GLY A 70 2.28 -8.70 -7.70
C GLY A 70 2.35 -9.15 -9.15
N THR A 71 3.39 -9.91 -9.49
CA THR A 71 3.53 -10.59 -10.79
C THR A 71 2.91 -12.00 -10.75
N GLY A 72 2.67 -12.59 -11.93
CA GLY A 72 2.23 -13.99 -12.04
C GLY A 72 0.82 -14.26 -11.54
N GLY A 73 -0.10 -13.28 -11.60
CA GLY A 73 -1.50 -13.47 -11.26
C GLY A 73 -1.78 -13.65 -9.76
N ALA A 74 -0.85 -13.24 -8.89
CA ALA A 74 -1.06 -13.25 -7.44
C ALA A 74 -0.50 -11.96 -6.84
N PHE A 75 -1.22 -11.37 -5.88
CA PHE A 75 -0.70 -10.23 -5.15
C PHE A 75 0.43 -10.69 -4.21
N CYS A 76 0.11 -11.48 -3.18
CA CYS A 76 1.10 -11.98 -2.23
C CYS A 76 0.52 -13.14 -1.39
N ALA A 77 1.19 -14.30 -1.38
CA ALA A 77 0.78 -15.47 -0.61
C ALA A 77 1.14 -15.41 0.89
N GLY A 78 1.71 -14.29 1.37
CA GLY A 78 2.06 -14.10 2.79
C GLY A 78 3.53 -14.29 3.08
N GLY A 79 3.86 -14.61 4.33
CA GLY A 79 5.25 -14.85 4.75
C GLY A 79 5.81 -16.15 4.16
N ASP A 80 7.09 -16.15 3.77
CA ASP A 80 7.78 -17.38 3.38
C ASP A 80 8.03 -18.25 4.61
N ILE A 81 7.16 -19.25 4.82
CA ILE A 81 7.21 -20.17 5.97
C ILE A 81 8.50 -20.98 5.99
N SER A 82 9.09 -21.29 4.82
CA SER A 82 10.35 -22.05 4.75
C SER A 82 11.50 -21.33 5.47
N SER A 83 11.45 -20.01 5.55
CA SER A 83 12.43 -19.16 6.25
C SER A 83 12.15 -19.00 7.76
N MET A 84 11.12 -19.67 8.31
CA MET A 84 10.70 -19.52 9.69
C MET A 84 11.11 -20.72 10.59
N GLN A 85 11.86 -21.67 10.05
CA GLN A 85 12.36 -22.80 10.84
C GLN A 85 13.32 -22.32 11.92
N ASN A 86 13.18 -22.83 13.15
CA ASN A 86 14.07 -22.57 14.29
C ASN A 86 14.24 -21.08 14.67
N VAL A 87 13.24 -20.24 14.41
CA VAL A 87 13.30 -18.83 14.80
C VAL A 87 13.07 -18.72 16.32
N ALA A 88 14.11 -18.36 17.09
CA ALA A 88 14.00 -18.06 18.52
C ALA A 88 13.18 -16.78 18.76
N GLY A 89 12.56 -16.66 19.94
CA GLY A 89 11.64 -15.55 20.27
C GLY A 89 12.24 -14.15 20.07
N ILE A 90 13.51 -13.93 20.46
CA ILE A 90 14.20 -12.64 20.26
C ILE A 90 14.43 -12.36 18.78
N ALA A 91 14.91 -13.34 18.02
CA ALA A 91 15.11 -13.20 16.58
C ALA A 91 13.77 -12.98 15.83
N GLY A 92 12.71 -13.64 16.27
CA GLY A 92 11.35 -13.40 15.76
C GLY A 92 10.90 -11.96 15.98
N ARG A 93 11.15 -11.38 17.16
CA ARG A 93 10.84 -9.98 17.45
C ARG A 93 11.64 -9.00 16.58
N GLN A 94 12.94 -9.24 16.39
CA GLN A 94 13.80 -8.43 15.52
C GLN A 94 13.33 -8.48 14.06
N ARG A 95 12.96 -9.67 13.58
CA ARG A 95 12.40 -9.87 12.23
C ARG A 95 11.14 -9.05 12.00
N LEU A 96 10.24 -8.95 13.00
CA LEU A 96 9.06 -8.10 12.94
C LEU A 96 9.42 -6.62 13.02
N GLY A 97 10.42 -6.23 13.83
CA GLY A 97 10.88 -4.85 13.93
C GLY A 97 11.27 -4.25 12.58
N ASN A 98 11.94 -5.02 11.72
CA ASN A 98 12.29 -4.60 10.35
C ASN A 98 11.04 -4.40 9.48
N LEU A 99 10.04 -5.29 9.60
CA LEU A 99 8.77 -5.15 8.89
C LEU A 99 7.95 -3.94 9.35
N HIS A 100 8.06 -3.55 10.61
CA HIS A 100 7.37 -2.35 11.11
C HIS A 100 7.85 -1.05 10.45
N ARG A 101 9.06 -1.03 9.84
CA ARG A 101 9.52 0.08 9.00
C ARG A 101 8.62 0.23 7.77
N LEU A 102 8.36 -0.87 7.07
CA LEU A 102 7.44 -0.88 5.92
C LEU A 102 6.02 -0.45 6.34
N VAL A 103 5.53 -0.97 7.47
CA VAL A 103 4.20 -0.60 8.00
C VAL A 103 4.10 0.92 8.18
N ARG A 104 5.09 1.56 8.82
CA ARG A 104 5.08 3.02 9.03
C ARG A 104 5.14 3.81 7.72
N LEU A 105 5.94 3.34 6.76
CA LEU A 105 6.03 3.99 5.43
C LEU A 105 4.70 3.93 4.68
N LEU A 106 4.02 2.79 4.69
CA LEU A 106 2.76 2.61 3.98
C LEU A 106 1.60 3.35 4.66
N VAL A 107 1.53 3.31 6.00
CA VAL A 107 0.42 3.90 6.77
C VAL A 107 0.57 5.42 6.95
N ALA A 108 1.78 5.90 7.25
CA ALA A 108 2.03 7.30 7.64
C ALA A 108 3.01 8.05 6.73
N GLY A 109 3.46 7.44 5.64
CA GLY A 109 4.32 8.08 4.65
C GLY A 109 3.59 9.23 3.92
N PRO A 110 4.36 10.13 3.27
CA PRO A 110 3.80 11.36 2.71
C PRO A 110 2.98 11.15 1.43
N LYS A 111 2.97 9.94 0.85
CA LYS A 111 2.34 9.68 -0.44
C LYS A 111 1.27 8.60 -0.35
N PRO A 112 0.17 8.73 -1.10
CA PRO A 112 -0.85 7.69 -1.17
C PRO A 112 -0.30 6.42 -1.84
N VAL A 113 -0.73 5.27 -1.31
CA VAL A 113 -0.39 3.95 -1.82
C VAL A 113 -1.67 3.19 -2.11
N ILE A 114 -1.78 2.62 -3.30
CA ILE A 114 -2.93 1.84 -3.74
C ILE A 114 -2.48 0.39 -3.95
N ALA A 115 -3.15 -0.57 -3.32
CA ALA A 115 -2.96 -1.98 -3.61
C ALA A 115 -3.82 -2.38 -4.82
N ALA A 116 -3.20 -3.00 -5.83
CA ALA A 116 -3.89 -3.66 -6.94
C ALA A 116 -3.78 -5.17 -6.74
N VAL A 117 -4.88 -5.79 -6.32
CA VAL A 117 -4.91 -7.18 -5.83
C VAL A 117 -5.54 -8.08 -6.87
N GLU A 118 -4.72 -8.96 -7.45
CA GLU A 118 -5.13 -10.09 -8.26
C GLU A 118 -4.81 -11.39 -7.51
N GLY A 119 -5.63 -12.41 -7.70
CA GLY A 119 -5.42 -13.73 -7.13
C GLY A 119 -5.30 -13.72 -5.61
N TYR A 120 -4.17 -14.13 -5.06
CA TYR A 120 -4.04 -14.38 -3.61
C TYR A 120 -3.46 -13.19 -2.84
N ALA A 121 -4.15 -12.78 -1.76
CA ALA A 121 -3.69 -11.88 -0.72
C ALA A 121 -3.83 -12.59 0.64
N TYR A 122 -2.82 -13.39 1.05
CA TYR A 122 -2.90 -14.27 2.21
C TYR A 122 -1.95 -13.88 3.33
N GLY A 123 -2.37 -14.05 4.58
CA GLY A 123 -1.56 -13.76 5.76
C GLY A 123 -0.95 -12.37 5.70
N ALA A 124 0.38 -12.28 5.74
CA ALA A 124 1.11 -11.01 5.60
C ALA A 124 0.83 -10.31 4.25
N GLY A 125 0.42 -11.03 3.19
CA GLY A 125 -0.01 -10.44 1.93
C GLY A 125 -1.34 -9.70 2.04
N MET A 126 -2.31 -10.26 2.76
CA MET A 126 -3.54 -9.53 3.10
C MET A 126 -3.23 -8.33 3.97
N SER A 127 -2.39 -8.48 5.01
CA SER A 127 -1.97 -7.35 5.83
C SER A 127 -1.33 -6.26 4.99
N LEU A 128 -0.44 -6.61 4.05
CA LEU A 128 0.25 -5.67 3.15
C LEU A 128 -0.74 -4.89 2.28
N ALA A 129 -1.74 -5.55 1.70
CA ALA A 129 -2.78 -4.88 0.91
C ALA A 129 -3.55 -3.86 1.77
N LEU A 130 -3.90 -4.24 3.02
CA LEU A 130 -4.67 -3.39 3.94
C LEU A 130 -3.88 -2.26 4.59
N LEU A 131 -2.54 -2.24 4.48
CA LEU A 131 -1.70 -1.09 4.85
C LEU A 131 -1.77 0.04 3.82
N CYS A 132 -2.23 -0.26 2.61
CA CYS A 132 -2.41 0.74 1.56
C CYS A 132 -3.65 1.61 1.83
N ASP A 133 -3.63 2.84 1.32
CA ASP A 133 -4.72 3.79 1.49
C ASP A 133 -5.99 3.35 0.78
N GLN A 134 -5.82 2.65 -0.35
CA GLN A 134 -6.92 2.09 -1.14
C GLN A 134 -6.57 0.67 -1.59
N VAL A 135 -7.59 -0.18 -1.64
CA VAL A 135 -7.49 -1.56 -2.13
C VAL A 135 -8.42 -1.73 -3.33
N VAL A 136 -7.83 -1.90 -4.50
CA VAL A 136 -8.54 -2.29 -5.74
C VAL A 136 -8.33 -3.77 -5.94
N ALA A 137 -9.40 -4.56 -5.96
CA ALA A 137 -9.34 -6.02 -6.02
C ALA A 137 -10.09 -6.57 -7.23
N ALA A 138 -9.53 -7.61 -7.86
CA ALA A 138 -10.30 -8.43 -8.80
C ALA A 138 -11.43 -9.15 -8.06
N ALA A 139 -12.57 -9.33 -8.71
CA ALA A 139 -13.77 -9.98 -8.13
C ALA A 139 -13.48 -11.39 -7.60
N ASP A 140 -12.60 -12.13 -8.29
CA ASP A 140 -12.16 -13.47 -7.95
C ASP A 140 -10.91 -13.54 -7.05
N ALA A 141 -10.33 -12.39 -6.69
CA ALA A 141 -9.21 -12.34 -5.76
C ALA A 141 -9.58 -13.02 -4.43
N LYS A 142 -8.59 -13.62 -3.77
CA LYS A 142 -8.80 -14.35 -2.52
C LYS A 142 -8.07 -13.68 -1.36
N PHE A 143 -8.82 -13.34 -0.33
CA PHE A 143 -8.30 -12.73 0.90
C PHE A 143 -8.42 -13.73 2.05
N CYS A 144 -7.35 -13.93 2.80
CA CYS A 144 -7.36 -14.81 3.98
C CYS A 144 -6.31 -14.36 4.99
N CYS A 145 -6.73 -14.09 6.22
CA CYS A 145 -5.82 -13.82 7.34
C CYS A 145 -5.29 -15.15 7.94
N SER A 146 -4.47 -15.87 7.18
CA SER A 146 -4.14 -17.29 7.40
C SER A 146 -3.21 -17.58 8.59
N PHE A 147 -2.84 -16.60 9.41
CA PHE A 147 -1.90 -16.76 10.53
C PHE A 147 -2.34 -17.82 11.54
N GLY A 148 -3.62 -17.83 11.93
CA GLY A 148 -4.16 -18.81 12.86
C GLY A 148 -4.06 -20.27 12.36
N LYS A 149 -4.05 -20.47 11.02
CA LYS A 149 -3.89 -21.79 10.41
C LYS A 149 -2.49 -22.38 10.60
N VAL A 150 -1.50 -21.54 10.95
CA VAL A 150 -0.11 -21.94 11.21
C VAL A 150 0.36 -21.62 12.63
N GLY A 151 -0.59 -21.36 13.55
CA GLY A 151 -0.29 -21.14 14.97
C GLY A 151 0.34 -19.78 15.29
N LEU A 152 0.16 -18.78 14.41
CA LEU A 152 0.66 -17.41 14.60
C LEU A 152 -0.50 -16.44 14.79
N MET A 153 -0.21 -15.30 15.42
CA MET A 153 -1.14 -14.17 15.44
C MET A 153 -0.90 -13.26 14.23
N PRO A 154 -1.93 -12.53 13.76
CA PRO A 154 -1.79 -11.57 12.68
C PRO A 154 -0.69 -10.53 12.94
N ASP A 155 0.15 -10.30 11.92
CA ASP A 155 1.22 -9.29 11.94
C ASP A 155 0.97 -8.17 10.90
N MET A 156 1.96 -7.30 10.68
CA MET A 156 1.90 -6.15 9.79
C MET A 156 0.62 -5.31 10.01
N ALA A 157 0.31 -5.05 11.30
CA ALA A 157 -0.81 -4.23 11.75
C ALA A 157 -2.22 -4.70 11.30
N ALA A 158 -2.43 -5.97 10.91
CA ALA A 158 -3.76 -6.45 10.53
C ALA A 158 -4.80 -6.27 11.67
N LEU A 159 -4.37 -6.39 12.95
CA LEU A 159 -5.23 -6.11 14.11
C LEU A 159 -5.63 -4.62 14.22
N TRP A 160 -4.96 -3.73 13.51
CA TRP A 160 -5.27 -2.30 13.45
C TRP A 160 -6.03 -1.93 12.17
N THR A 161 -5.63 -2.47 11.01
CA THR A 161 -6.23 -2.11 9.71
C THR A 161 -7.60 -2.74 9.48
N VAL A 162 -7.78 -4.03 9.81
CA VAL A 162 -9.04 -4.75 9.57
C VAL A 162 -10.22 -4.12 10.34
N PRO A 163 -10.10 -3.79 11.67
CA PRO A 163 -11.20 -3.14 12.39
C PRO A 163 -11.60 -1.76 11.87
N GLN A 164 -10.74 -1.08 11.12
CA GLN A 164 -11.05 0.22 10.53
C GLN A 164 -11.84 0.11 9.22
N ARG A 165 -11.85 -1.08 8.60
CA ARG A 165 -12.49 -1.32 7.30
C ARG A 165 -13.80 -2.08 7.41
N VAL A 166 -13.94 -3.01 8.37
CA VAL A 166 -15.10 -3.89 8.46
C VAL A 166 -15.73 -3.87 9.87
N ASN A 167 -16.98 -4.28 9.97
CA ASN A 167 -17.66 -4.36 11.26
C ASN A 167 -17.08 -5.47 12.16
N ALA A 168 -17.39 -5.40 13.48
CA ALA A 168 -16.83 -6.27 14.50
C ALA A 168 -17.07 -7.78 14.24
N GLY A 169 -18.18 -8.15 13.60
CA GLY A 169 -18.48 -9.54 13.24
C GLY A 169 -17.47 -10.05 12.20
N TRP A 170 -17.25 -9.28 11.15
CA TRP A 170 -16.27 -9.60 10.12
C TRP A 170 -14.83 -9.58 10.63
N VAL A 171 -14.48 -8.65 11.53
CA VAL A 171 -13.16 -8.66 12.19
C VAL A 171 -12.87 -10.03 12.79
N LYS A 172 -13.79 -10.60 13.56
CA LYS A 172 -13.60 -11.92 14.21
C LYS A 172 -13.54 -13.06 13.19
N ARG A 173 -14.39 -13.04 12.17
CA ARG A 173 -14.37 -14.06 11.11
C ARG A 173 -13.03 -14.05 10.36
N LEU A 174 -12.57 -12.90 9.94
CA LEU A 174 -11.32 -12.80 9.19
C LEU A 174 -10.09 -13.11 10.05
N LEU A 175 -9.99 -12.52 11.26
CA LEU A 175 -8.77 -12.61 12.06
C LEU A 175 -8.70 -13.87 12.93
N MET A 176 -9.83 -14.36 13.47
CA MET A 176 -9.83 -15.49 14.39
C MET A 176 -10.14 -16.81 13.69
N LEU A 177 -11.10 -16.83 12.74
CA LEU A 177 -11.43 -18.03 11.97
C LEU A 177 -10.53 -18.20 10.74
N ALA A 178 -9.77 -17.19 10.36
CA ALA A 178 -8.99 -17.16 9.12
C ALA A 178 -9.87 -17.54 7.90
N GLU A 179 -11.10 -17.00 7.87
CA GLU A 179 -12.04 -17.24 6.79
C GLU A 179 -11.49 -16.67 5.49
N GLU A 180 -11.59 -17.46 4.44
CA GLU A 180 -11.26 -17.03 3.09
C GLU A 180 -12.49 -16.40 2.45
N ILE A 181 -12.30 -15.22 1.87
CA ILE A 181 -13.33 -14.51 1.12
C ILE A 181 -12.82 -14.14 -0.26
N ASP A 182 -13.73 -13.99 -1.22
CA ASP A 182 -13.41 -13.47 -2.54
C ASP A 182 -13.44 -11.93 -2.58
N GLY A 183 -13.00 -11.36 -3.74
CA GLY A 183 -12.95 -9.93 -3.96
C GLY A 183 -14.34 -9.27 -3.95
N GLU A 184 -15.40 -9.97 -4.44
CA GLU A 184 -16.77 -9.46 -4.36
C GLU A 184 -17.23 -9.31 -2.92
N THR A 185 -16.98 -10.31 -2.09
CA THR A 185 -17.28 -10.25 -0.65
C THR A 185 -16.44 -9.18 0.04
N ALA A 186 -15.15 -9.08 -0.31
CA ALA A 186 -14.26 -8.04 0.22
C ALA A 186 -14.80 -6.62 -0.06
N GLY A 187 -15.28 -6.36 -1.28
CA GLY A 187 -15.93 -5.10 -1.63
C GLY A 187 -17.24 -4.88 -0.85
N ARG A 188 -18.11 -5.91 -0.78
CA ARG A 188 -19.40 -5.80 -0.08
C ARG A 188 -19.26 -5.48 1.41
N ILE A 189 -18.21 -5.96 2.07
CA ILE A 189 -17.98 -5.71 3.50
C ILE A 189 -17.09 -4.50 3.79
N GLY A 190 -16.55 -3.83 2.75
CA GLY A 190 -15.68 -2.67 2.88
C GLY A 190 -14.20 -3.00 3.11
N LEU A 191 -13.79 -4.28 2.94
CA LEU A 191 -12.37 -4.67 3.03
C LEU A 191 -11.58 -4.19 1.81
N ALA A 192 -12.18 -4.30 0.59
CA ALA A 192 -11.70 -3.69 -0.63
C ALA A 192 -12.54 -2.43 -0.95
N ASP A 193 -11.89 -1.39 -1.48
CA ASP A 193 -12.53 -0.10 -1.76
C ASP A 193 -13.14 -0.06 -3.17
N GLN A 194 -12.59 -0.87 -4.09
CA GLN A 194 -13.10 -1.03 -5.45
C GLN A 194 -12.94 -2.48 -5.91
N VAL A 195 -13.94 -2.99 -6.59
CA VAL A 195 -13.92 -4.34 -7.21
C VAL A 195 -13.94 -4.19 -8.72
N THR A 196 -13.14 -5.01 -9.39
CA THR A 196 -12.99 -5.02 -10.85
C THR A 196 -13.17 -6.44 -11.40
N ALA A 197 -13.29 -6.55 -12.72
CA ALA A 197 -13.15 -7.85 -13.38
C ALA A 197 -11.73 -8.42 -13.17
N PRO A 198 -11.54 -9.75 -13.22
CA PRO A 198 -10.22 -10.37 -13.19
C PRO A 198 -9.28 -9.79 -14.27
N GLY A 199 -8.04 -9.46 -13.87
CA GLY A 199 -7.04 -8.83 -14.74
C GLY A 199 -7.12 -7.29 -14.79
N GLU A 200 -8.16 -6.68 -14.23
CA GLU A 200 -8.40 -5.23 -14.32
C GLU A 200 -8.04 -4.45 -13.04
N ALA A 201 -7.54 -5.12 -11.99
CA ALA A 201 -7.22 -4.42 -10.74
C ALA A 201 -6.09 -3.41 -10.92
N LEU A 202 -5.04 -3.73 -11.67
CA LEU A 202 -3.95 -2.79 -11.93
C LEU A 202 -4.37 -1.60 -12.80
N PRO A 203 -5.03 -1.76 -13.96
CA PRO A 203 -5.56 -0.63 -14.73
C PRO A 203 -6.42 0.31 -13.90
N ALA A 204 -7.33 -0.22 -13.09
CA ALA A 204 -8.19 0.58 -12.22
C ALA A 204 -7.41 1.30 -11.11
N ALA A 205 -6.42 0.64 -10.50
CA ALA A 205 -5.54 1.25 -9.50
C ALA A 205 -4.71 2.39 -10.09
N LEU A 206 -4.24 2.27 -11.34
CA LEU A 206 -3.51 3.32 -12.04
C LEU A 206 -4.40 4.56 -12.30
N VAL A 207 -5.65 4.36 -12.68
CA VAL A 207 -6.62 5.46 -12.83
C VAL A 207 -6.84 6.18 -11.49
N LEU A 208 -6.94 5.43 -10.39
CA LEU A 208 -7.09 6.00 -9.06
C LEU A 208 -5.82 6.73 -8.60
N ALA A 209 -4.65 6.14 -8.83
CA ALA A 209 -3.35 6.74 -8.51
C ALA A 209 -3.14 8.06 -9.25
N ALA A 210 -3.53 8.14 -10.53
CA ALA A 210 -3.46 9.37 -11.31
C ALA A 210 -4.33 10.49 -10.72
N LYS A 211 -5.50 10.16 -10.14
CA LYS A 211 -6.34 11.14 -9.44
C LYS A 211 -5.63 11.69 -8.20
N PHE A 212 -4.98 10.83 -7.41
CA PHE A 212 -4.18 11.28 -6.27
C PHE A 212 -2.96 12.11 -6.71
N ALA A 213 -2.25 11.68 -7.75
CA ALA A 213 -1.08 12.37 -8.27
C ALA A 213 -1.39 13.78 -8.81
N ALA A 214 -2.63 14.03 -9.23
CA ALA A 214 -3.10 15.32 -9.69
C ALA A 214 -3.42 16.33 -8.56
N LEU A 215 -3.46 15.89 -7.31
CA LEU A 215 -3.72 16.75 -6.15
C LEU A 215 -2.42 17.38 -5.63
N ALA A 216 -2.56 18.48 -4.87
CA ALA A 216 -1.44 19.08 -4.15
C ALA A 216 -0.89 18.06 -3.12
N PRO A 217 0.40 17.69 -3.18
CA PRO A 217 0.93 16.59 -2.38
C PRO A 217 1.01 16.89 -0.88
N LEU A 218 1.26 18.14 -0.50
CA LEU A 218 1.39 18.51 0.91
C LEU A 218 0.09 18.24 1.71
N PRO A 219 -1.10 18.75 1.31
CA PRO A 219 -2.33 18.43 2.03
C PRO A 219 -2.64 16.93 2.01
N VAL A 220 -2.38 16.19 0.93
CA VAL A 220 -2.58 14.74 0.88
C VAL A 220 -1.70 14.03 1.93
N GLY A 221 -0.42 14.41 2.04
CA GLY A 221 0.49 13.88 3.05
C GLY A 221 0.06 14.20 4.48
N PHE A 222 -0.37 15.44 4.76
CA PHE A 222 -0.87 15.84 6.07
C PHE A 222 -2.13 15.08 6.48
N ILE A 223 -3.09 14.92 5.57
CA ILE A 223 -4.32 14.14 5.80
C ILE A 223 -3.96 12.70 6.16
N LYS A 224 -3.12 12.04 5.34
CA LYS A 224 -2.69 10.67 5.59
C LYS A 224 -1.99 10.51 6.93
N ALA A 225 -1.03 11.37 7.25
CA ALA A 225 -0.30 11.33 8.52
C ALA A 225 -1.22 11.57 9.75
N THR A 226 -2.25 12.41 9.60
CA THR A 226 -3.23 12.67 10.66
C THR A 226 -4.13 11.45 10.88
N LEU A 227 -4.67 10.87 9.80
CA LEU A 227 -5.52 9.68 9.87
C LEU A 227 -4.77 8.45 10.40
N ALA A 228 -3.47 8.34 10.12
CA ALA A 228 -2.61 7.27 10.62
C ALA A 228 -2.46 7.23 12.15
N ARG A 229 -2.79 8.31 12.84
CA ARG A 229 -2.79 8.38 14.32
C ARG A 229 -4.00 7.70 14.96
N GLY A 230 -5.02 7.36 14.15
CA GLY A 230 -6.29 6.83 14.62
C GLY A 230 -7.17 7.86 15.31
N PRO A 231 -8.24 7.44 16.01
CA PRO A 231 -9.14 8.35 16.72
C PRO A 231 -8.41 9.19 17.76
N GLN A 232 -8.64 10.50 17.74
CA GLN A 232 -8.02 11.48 18.63
C GLN A 232 -9.11 12.31 19.32
N PRO A 233 -8.83 12.92 20.49
CA PRO A 233 -9.72 13.93 21.08
C PRO A 233 -9.94 15.09 20.10
N LEU A 234 -11.17 15.61 20.04
CA LEU A 234 -11.56 16.67 19.12
C LEU A 234 -10.60 17.89 19.19
N GLU A 235 -10.29 18.35 20.39
CA GLU A 235 -9.42 19.52 20.58
C GLU A 235 -7.99 19.29 20.04
N THR A 236 -7.48 18.06 20.14
CA THR A 236 -6.19 17.70 19.55
C THR A 236 -6.26 17.76 18.02
N LEU A 237 -7.33 17.27 17.42
CA LEU A 237 -7.53 17.33 15.98
C LEU A 237 -7.68 18.77 15.48
N LEU A 238 -8.49 19.60 16.15
CA LEU A 238 -8.69 21.00 15.79
C LEU A 238 -7.38 21.81 15.87
N ALA A 239 -6.53 21.54 16.86
CA ALA A 239 -5.21 22.16 16.93
C ALA A 239 -4.32 21.76 15.75
N GLN A 240 -4.31 20.47 15.38
CA GLN A 240 -3.55 19.99 14.21
C GLN A 240 -4.07 20.56 12.89
N GLU A 241 -5.40 20.73 12.75
CA GLU A 241 -6.01 21.38 11.59
C GLU A 241 -5.55 22.84 11.49
N ALA A 242 -5.59 23.59 12.58
CA ALA A 242 -5.15 24.98 12.59
C ALA A 242 -3.69 25.14 12.21
N ASP A 243 -2.80 24.32 12.78
CA ASP A 243 -1.37 24.33 12.49
C ASP A 243 -1.10 23.90 11.03
N GLY A 244 -1.74 22.84 10.56
CA GLY A 244 -1.63 22.36 9.20
C GLY A 244 -2.10 23.39 8.17
N GLN A 245 -3.28 24.00 8.39
CA GLN A 245 -3.78 25.05 7.50
C GLN A 245 -2.87 26.29 7.47
N ALA A 246 -2.33 26.70 8.62
CA ALA A 246 -1.39 27.83 8.68
C ALA A 246 -0.14 27.59 7.82
N LEU A 247 0.38 26.36 7.81
CA LEU A 247 1.50 25.98 6.95
C LEU A 247 1.09 25.98 5.47
N LEU A 248 -0.05 25.38 5.15
CA LEU A 248 -0.52 25.22 3.76
C LEU A 248 -0.89 26.56 3.11
N PHE A 249 -1.41 27.55 3.85
CA PHE A 249 -1.67 28.91 3.33
C PHE A 249 -0.42 29.61 2.77
N ASN A 250 0.78 29.20 3.21
CA ASN A 250 2.04 29.77 2.73
C ASN A 250 2.64 28.96 1.55
N SER A 251 1.99 27.87 1.11
CA SER A 251 2.50 27.03 0.03
C SER A 251 2.26 27.64 -1.34
N ALA A 252 3.17 27.41 -2.29
CA ALA A 252 2.96 27.76 -3.69
C ALA A 252 1.75 27.04 -4.29
N ASP A 253 1.50 25.82 -3.86
CA ASP A 253 0.35 25.01 -4.31
C ASP A 253 -1.00 25.61 -3.88
N PHE A 254 -1.08 26.22 -2.69
CA PHE A 254 -2.30 26.95 -2.31
C PHE A 254 -2.52 28.17 -3.20
N ALA A 255 -1.49 28.95 -3.49
CA ALA A 255 -1.59 30.11 -4.38
C ALA A 255 -2.03 29.67 -5.79
N GLU A 256 -1.41 28.63 -6.34
CA GLU A 256 -1.78 28.05 -7.63
C GLU A 256 -3.22 27.54 -7.64
N GLY A 257 -3.61 26.77 -6.61
CA GLY A 257 -4.96 26.22 -6.50
C GLY A 257 -6.04 27.29 -6.46
N ARG A 258 -5.83 28.37 -5.67
CA ARG A 258 -6.71 29.55 -5.60
C ARG A 258 -6.80 30.25 -6.96
N ASP A 259 -5.67 30.53 -7.59
CA ASP A 259 -5.64 31.29 -8.85
C ASP A 259 -6.22 30.47 -10.01
N ALA A 260 -5.95 29.16 -10.06
CA ALA A 260 -6.55 28.25 -11.01
C ALA A 260 -8.07 28.17 -10.86
N PHE A 261 -8.56 28.11 -9.61
CA PHE A 261 -10.01 28.10 -9.31
C PHE A 261 -10.70 29.37 -9.80
N LEU A 262 -10.13 30.54 -9.50
CA LEU A 262 -10.67 31.84 -9.94
C LEU A 262 -10.64 31.98 -11.47
N ALA A 263 -9.57 31.48 -12.10
CA ALA A 263 -9.42 31.49 -13.57
C ALA A 263 -10.18 30.36 -14.29
N LYS A 264 -10.89 29.46 -13.57
CA LYS A 264 -11.59 28.28 -14.11
C LYS A 264 -10.71 27.40 -14.99
N ARG A 265 -9.44 27.21 -14.60
CA ARG A 265 -8.48 26.32 -15.25
C ARG A 265 -8.07 25.17 -14.32
N LYS A 266 -7.46 24.12 -14.88
CA LYS A 266 -6.86 23.08 -14.05
C LYS A 266 -5.60 23.62 -13.34
N PRO A 267 -5.40 23.32 -12.04
CA PRO A 267 -4.17 23.67 -11.34
C PRO A 267 -3.00 22.75 -11.75
N VAL A 268 -1.78 23.28 -11.59
CA VAL A 268 -0.54 22.52 -11.76
C VAL A 268 0.27 22.64 -10.47
N PHE A 269 0.21 21.61 -9.64
CA PHE A 269 0.83 21.62 -8.33
C PHE A 269 2.30 21.20 -8.39
N SER A 270 3.15 21.92 -7.66
CA SER A 270 4.60 21.70 -7.58
C SER A 270 5.05 20.91 -6.35
N GLY A 271 4.25 20.95 -5.28
CA GLY A 271 4.58 20.30 -4.01
C GLY A 271 5.41 21.21 -3.07
N HIS A 272 5.36 22.52 -3.25
CA HIS A 272 6.12 23.50 -2.46
C HIS A 272 5.22 24.54 -1.81
#